data_571ffedf1600c83441c78ed3f3184ef5
#
_entry.id   571ffedf1600c83441c78ed3f3184ef5
#
_cell.length_a   1.000
_cell.length_b   1.000
_cell.length_c   1.000
_cell.angle_alpha   90.00
_cell.angle_beta   90.00
_cell.angle_gamma   90.00
#
_symmetry.space_group_name_H-M   'P 1'
#
loop_
_entity.id
_entity.type
_entity.pdbx_description
1 polymer ?
#
loop_
_entity_poly.entity_id
_entity_poly.type
_entity_poly.pdbx_seq_one_letter_code
_entity_poly.pdbx_strand_id
1 'polypeptide(L)'
;MFVGGIRALLEQALHPEAMAGVAAHSNFREDAWGRLQRTGDYVGTLTFGTRDEAEKLAARVRKVHAMLKLDDQKLLLWVHMAMVDSFLDTALRSGLVLSEKEQDTYIDEMLTFALLVGIEESRVPRNRAELHEYFREISPELSASDDAKRAALFIALPPLPPLLRFGTPIAPLWGGITSLAGAALPRWARSLYGWPTLPGHERTTDVALKTTRNTLKLLPQSFRESPQMKAARERMKVNS
;
A
#
# COMPACT_ATOMS: atom_id res chain seq x y z
N MET A 1 -1.03 -8.32 -4.26
CA MET A 1 -0.88 -6.85 -4.23
C MET A 1 -2.04 -6.11 -3.54
N PHE A 2 -3.32 -6.44 -3.77
CA PHE A 2 -4.44 -5.72 -3.12
C PHE A 2 -4.35 -5.68 -1.59
N VAL A 3 -4.14 -6.82 -0.93
CA VAL A 3 -4.03 -6.87 0.54
C VAL A 3 -2.90 -5.97 1.04
N GLY A 4 -1.70 -6.05 0.42
CA GLY A 4 -0.57 -5.18 0.77
C GLY A 4 -0.84 -3.70 0.52
N GLY A 5 -1.54 -3.35 -0.57
CA GLY A 5 -1.92 -1.97 -0.83
C GLY A 5 -2.92 -1.41 0.18
N ILE A 6 -3.93 -2.19 0.58
CA ILE A 6 -4.87 -1.79 1.64
C ILE A 6 -4.16 -1.71 3.00
N ARG A 7 -3.26 -2.67 3.31
CA ARG A 7 -2.41 -2.60 4.51
C ARG A 7 -1.60 -1.31 4.53
N ALA A 8 -0.97 -0.95 3.40
CA ALA A 8 -0.22 0.30 3.28
C ALA A 8 -1.08 1.53 3.57
N LEU A 9 -2.29 1.61 3.01
CA LEU A 9 -3.20 2.73 3.26
C LEU A 9 -3.59 2.85 4.75
N LEU A 10 -3.86 1.72 5.41
CA LEU A 10 -4.15 1.69 6.83
C LEU A 10 -2.95 2.11 7.68
N GLU A 11 -1.75 1.69 7.30
CA GLU A 11 -0.52 2.05 8.00
C GLU A 11 -0.16 3.53 7.80
N GLN A 12 -0.24 4.04 6.57
CA GLN A 12 -0.02 5.44 6.21
C GLN A 12 -0.92 6.39 7.00
N ALA A 13 -2.17 5.99 7.25
CA ALA A 13 -3.14 6.80 7.99
C ALA A 13 -2.78 6.98 9.48
N LEU A 14 -1.82 6.22 10.02
CA LEU A 14 -1.38 6.33 11.41
C LEU A 14 -0.48 7.55 11.68
N HIS A 15 0.00 8.26 10.66
CA HIS A 15 0.66 9.54 10.88
C HIS A 15 -0.39 10.66 10.84
N PRO A 16 -0.65 11.35 11.97
CA PRO A 16 -1.75 12.31 12.05
C PRO A 16 -1.66 13.42 11.02
N GLU A 17 -0.47 13.99 10.78
CA GLU A 17 -0.30 15.07 9.80
C GLU A 17 -0.51 14.57 8.36
N ALA A 18 -0.01 13.38 8.02
CA ALA A 18 -0.26 12.79 6.71
C ALA A 18 -1.77 12.55 6.50
N MET A 19 -2.45 12.05 7.52
CA MET A 19 -3.90 11.82 7.47
C MET A 19 -4.68 13.13 7.39
N ALA A 20 -4.26 14.17 8.12
CA ALA A 20 -4.86 15.51 8.05
C ALA A 20 -4.75 16.10 6.64
N GLY A 21 -3.58 15.97 5.99
CA GLY A 21 -3.39 16.37 4.61
C GLY A 21 -4.34 15.66 3.65
N VAL A 22 -4.50 14.35 3.83
CA VAL A 22 -5.47 13.55 3.07
C VAL A 22 -6.91 14.00 3.33
N ALA A 23 -7.28 14.25 4.58
CA ALA A 23 -8.64 14.67 4.95
C ALA A 23 -8.99 16.07 4.41
N ALA A 24 -8.01 16.98 4.38
CA ALA A 24 -8.21 18.36 3.91
C ALA A 24 -8.33 18.48 2.38
N HIS A 25 -7.61 17.64 1.63
CA HIS A 25 -7.46 17.82 0.17
C HIS A 25 -8.02 16.69 -0.67
N SER A 26 -8.67 15.73 -0.05
CA SER A 26 -9.16 14.55 -0.76
C SER A 26 -10.66 14.35 -0.55
N ASN A 27 -11.39 14.32 -1.67
CA ASN A 27 -12.78 13.88 -1.70
C ASN A 27 -12.91 12.36 -1.54
N PHE A 28 -12.11 11.77 -0.61
CA PHE A 28 -12.12 10.30 -0.45
C PHE A 28 -13.50 9.75 -0.05
N ARG A 29 -14.37 10.58 0.51
CA ARG A 29 -15.74 10.22 0.87
C ARG A 29 -16.67 10.19 -0.32
N GLU A 30 -16.42 11.01 -1.34
CA GLU A 30 -17.27 11.14 -2.53
C GLU A 30 -16.84 10.19 -3.63
N ASP A 31 -15.52 9.96 -3.81
CA ASP A 31 -14.95 9.10 -4.86
C ASP A 31 -13.84 8.18 -4.34
N ALA A 32 -14.20 7.29 -3.42
CA ALA A 32 -13.27 6.31 -2.84
C ALA A 32 -12.68 5.36 -3.88
N TRP A 33 -13.55 4.83 -4.72
CA TRP A 33 -13.15 3.86 -5.74
C TRP A 33 -12.23 4.48 -6.78
N GLY A 34 -12.59 5.65 -7.30
CA GLY A 34 -11.73 6.36 -8.24
C GLY A 34 -10.38 6.75 -7.63
N ARG A 35 -10.36 7.11 -6.34
CA ARG A 35 -9.10 7.38 -5.64
C ARG A 35 -8.24 6.12 -5.49
N LEU A 36 -8.82 5.02 -5.05
CA LEU A 36 -8.11 3.75 -4.91
C LEU A 36 -7.55 3.30 -6.26
N GLN A 37 -8.34 3.44 -7.32
CA GLN A 37 -7.91 3.12 -8.69
C GLN A 37 -6.75 4.03 -9.12
N ARG A 38 -6.88 5.35 -8.96
CA ARG A 38 -5.80 6.31 -9.31
C ARG A 38 -4.50 6.03 -8.54
N THR A 39 -4.61 5.66 -7.26
CA THR A 39 -3.45 5.27 -6.46
C THR A 39 -2.83 3.97 -6.98
N GLY A 40 -3.66 2.97 -7.28
CA GLY A 40 -3.20 1.72 -7.88
C GLY A 40 -2.54 1.92 -9.25
N ASP A 41 -3.12 2.76 -10.10
CA ASP A 41 -2.56 3.11 -11.42
C ASP A 41 -1.24 3.88 -11.28
N TYR A 42 -1.14 4.79 -10.32
CA TYR A 42 0.10 5.50 -10.00
C TYR A 42 1.22 4.52 -9.60
N VAL A 43 0.97 3.70 -8.59
CA VAL A 43 1.95 2.69 -8.14
C VAL A 43 2.29 1.72 -9.28
N GLY A 44 1.27 1.26 -10.00
CA GLY A 44 1.46 0.34 -11.14
C GLY A 44 2.29 0.94 -12.27
N THR A 45 2.10 2.23 -12.59
CA THR A 45 2.87 2.91 -13.63
C THR A 45 4.31 3.16 -13.19
N LEU A 46 4.55 3.58 -11.94
CA LEU A 46 5.91 3.76 -11.44
C LEU A 46 6.70 2.44 -11.35
N THR A 47 5.99 1.30 -11.15
CA THR A 47 6.62 -0.02 -11.03
C THR A 47 6.80 -0.71 -12.37
N PHE A 48 5.82 -0.62 -13.27
CA PHE A 48 5.74 -1.42 -14.50
C PHE A 48 5.71 -0.58 -15.79
N GLY A 49 5.57 0.73 -15.69
CA GLY A 49 5.59 1.64 -16.84
C GLY A 49 6.97 1.76 -17.48
N THR A 50 7.04 2.45 -18.62
CA THR A 50 8.31 2.90 -19.15
C THR A 50 8.87 4.02 -18.28
N ARG A 51 10.18 4.25 -18.38
CA ARG A 51 10.81 5.35 -17.63
C ARG A 51 10.15 6.70 -17.92
N ASP A 52 9.86 6.98 -19.19
CA ASP A 52 9.19 8.22 -19.61
C ASP A 52 7.77 8.36 -19.00
N GLU A 53 6.98 7.28 -18.99
CA GLU A 53 5.65 7.28 -18.36
C GLU A 53 5.75 7.52 -16.85
N ALA A 54 6.68 6.85 -16.17
CA ALA A 54 6.89 6.99 -14.73
C ALA A 54 7.33 8.42 -14.37
N GLU A 55 8.32 8.96 -15.06
CA GLU A 55 8.85 10.32 -14.84
C GLU A 55 7.77 11.39 -15.08
N LYS A 56 6.99 11.30 -16.17
CA LYS A 56 5.90 12.24 -16.48
C LYS A 56 4.81 12.19 -15.43
N LEU A 57 4.40 10.99 -15.01
CA LEU A 57 3.35 10.84 -14.01
C LEU A 57 3.82 11.33 -12.63
N ALA A 58 5.04 10.98 -12.24
CA ALA A 58 5.64 11.43 -10.99
C ALA A 58 5.78 12.96 -10.94
N ALA A 59 6.24 13.59 -12.02
CA ALA A 59 6.33 15.06 -12.11
C ALA A 59 4.97 15.74 -11.95
N ARG A 60 3.90 15.17 -12.52
CA ARG A 60 2.53 15.66 -12.34
C ARG A 60 2.10 15.59 -10.87
N VAL A 61 2.36 14.46 -10.20
CA VAL A 61 1.99 14.27 -8.80
C VAL A 61 2.78 15.20 -7.89
N ARG A 62 4.11 15.35 -8.10
CA ARG A 62 4.92 16.33 -7.35
C ARG A 62 4.37 17.75 -7.48
N LYS A 63 3.96 18.16 -8.70
CA LYS A 63 3.36 19.49 -8.90
C LYS A 63 2.07 19.66 -8.10
N VAL A 64 1.23 18.64 -8.02
CA VAL A 64 0.00 18.66 -7.21
C VAL A 64 0.35 18.72 -5.73
N HIS A 65 1.30 17.93 -5.25
CA HIS A 65 1.74 17.96 -3.85
C HIS A 65 2.27 19.34 -3.46
N ALA A 66 3.11 19.96 -4.30
CA ALA A 66 3.61 21.31 -4.04
C ALA A 66 2.48 22.37 -3.99
N MET A 67 1.51 22.30 -4.92
CA MET A 67 0.35 23.21 -4.90
C MET A 67 -0.50 23.07 -3.64
N LEU A 68 -0.62 21.85 -3.11
CA LEU A 68 -1.41 21.53 -1.93
C LEU A 68 -0.59 21.60 -0.62
N LYS A 69 0.70 21.93 -0.71
CA LYS A 69 1.66 21.93 0.43
C LYS A 69 1.72 20.56 1.13
N LEU A 70 1.72 19.50 0.34
CA LEU A 70 1.82 18.11 0.77
C LEU A 70 3.18 17.49 0.40
N ASP A 71 4.19 18.33 0.17
CA ASP A 71 5.55 17.94 -0.26
C ASP A 71 6.57 17.95 0.89
N ASP A 72 6.10 17.89 2.13
CA ASP A 72 6.96 17.71 3.30
C ASP A 72 7.72 16.39 3.21
N GLN A 73 9.05 16.47 3.33
CA GLN A 73 9.95 15.31 3.14
C GLN A 73 9.70 14.19 4.13
N LYS A 74 9.33 14.50 5.36
CA LYS A 74 9.05 13.52 6.40
C LYS A 74 7.75 12.76 6.09
N LEU A 75 6.72 13.49 5.67
CA LEU A 75 5.42 12.89 5.32
C LEU A 75 5.51 12.05 4.06
N LEU A 76 6.24 12.52 3.04
CA LEU A 76 6.49 11.74 1.82
C LEU A 76 7.26 10.45 2.15
N LEU A 77 8.30 10.56 2.99
CA LEU A 77 9.08 9.39 3.42
C LEU A 77 8.22 8.40 4.20
N TRP A 78 7.39 8.88 5.14
CA TRP A 78 6.47 8.02 5.87
C TRP A 78 5.55 7.22 4.95
N VAL A 79 4.87 7.90 4.02
CA VAL A 79 3.95 7.26 3.07
C VAL A 79 4.68 6.23 2.22
N HIS A 80 5.91 6.54 1.80
CA HIS A 80 6.73 5.63 1.00
C HIS A 80 7.18 4.40 1.81
N MET A 81 7.73 4.58 3.00
CA MET A 81 8.23 3.46 3.83
C MET A 81 7.11 2.54 4.31
N ALA A 82 5.95 3.08 4.68
CA ALA A 82 4.78 2.27 4.99
C ALA A 82 4.31 1.42 3.80
N MET A 83 4.45 1.93 2.57
CA MET A 83 4.18 1.16 1.35
C MET A 83 5.22 0.05 1.14
N VAL A 84 6.50 0.36 1.27
CA VAL A 84 7.62 -0.60 1.10
C VAL A 84 7.48 -1.75 2.09
N ASP A 85 7.30 -1.45 3.37
CA ASP A 85 7.09 -2.44 4.42
C ASP A 85 5.86 -3.29 4.14
N SER A 86 4.74 -2.66 3.82
CA SER A 86 3.47 -3.35 3.60
C SER A 86 3.52 -4.33 2.44
N PHE A 87 4.19 -4.01 1.35
CA PHE A 87 4.33 -4.93 0.22
C PHE A 87 5.28 -6.06 0.52
N LEU A 88 6.44 -5.79 1.14
CA LEU A 88 7.42 -6.80 1.50
C LEU A 88 6.83 -7.79 2.51
N ASP A 89 6.33 -7.31 3.64
CA ASP A 89 5.76 -8.14 4.70
C ASP A 89 4.60 -9.01 4.18
N THR A 90 3.65 -8.41 3.45
CA THR A 90 2.53 -9.16 2.89
C THR A 90 2.99 -10.22 1.89
N ALA A 91 4.00 -9.95 1.08
CA ALA A 91 4.56 -10.91 0.14
C ALA A 91 5.21 -12.09 0.85
N LEU A 92 6.06 -11.83 1.84
CA LEU A 92 6.73 -12.86 2.65
C LEU A 92 5.71 -13.73 3.40
N ARG A 93 4.78 -13.11 4.12
CA ARG A 93 3.73 -13.80 4.87
C ARG A 93 2.78 -14.59 3.98
N SER A 94 2.58 -14.17 2.74
CA SER A 94 1.82 -14.94 1.75
C SER A 94 2.60 -16.13 1.16
N GLY A 95 3.84 -16.39 1.62
CA GLY A 95 4.68 -17.52 1.22
C GLY A 95 5.60 -17.24 0.04
N LEU A 96 5.95 -15.98 -0.23
CA LEU A 96 7.12 -15.66 -1.04
C LEU A 96 8.36 -15.90 -0.18
N VAL A 97 9.30 -16.67 -0.70
CA VAL A 97 10.57 -16.94 -0.02
C VAL A 97 11.63 -16.03 -0.64
N LEU A 98 12.17 -15.14 0.16
CA LEU A 98 13.31 -14.28 -0.17
C LEU A 98 14.36 -14.42 0.92
N SER A 99 15.61 -14.56 0.51
CA SER A 99 16.75 -14.44 1.40
C SER A 99 16.83 -13.02 2.00
N GLU A 100 17.55 -12.84 3.07
CA GLU A 100 17.78 -11.53 3.68
C GLU A 100 18.37 -10.53 2.68
N LYS A 101 19.32 -10.98 1.87
CA LYS A 101 19.93 -10.18 0.82
C LYS A 101 18.93 -9.73 -0.25
N GLU A 102 18.00 -10.60 -0.65
CA GLU A 102 16.96 -10.25 -1.63
C GLU A 102 15.94 -9.26 -1.05
N GLN A 103 15.64 -9.38 0.25
CA GLN A 103 14.80 -8.40 0.94
C GLN A 103 15.48 -7.02 1.00
N ASP A 104 16.79 -6.99 1.33
CA ASP A 104 17.57 -5.76 1.33
C ASP A 104 17.66 -5.17 -0.09
N THR A 105 17.87 -6.00 -1.12
CA THR A 105 17.85 -5.56 -2.52
C THR A 105 16.50 -4.93 -2.90
N TYR A 106 15.38 -5.54 -2.48
CA TYR A 106 14.05 -4.95 -2.73
C TYR A 106 13.92 -3.56 -2.12
N ILE A 107 14.36 -3.37 -0.87
CA ILE A 107 14.29 -2.08 -0.18
C ILE A 107 15.17 -1.05 -0.90
N ASP A 108 16.37 -1.46 -1.30
CA ASP A 108 17.31 -0.61 -2.04
C ASP A 108 16.76 -0.17 -3.40
N GLU A 109 16.16 -1.07 -4.15
CA GLU A 109 15.53 -0.77 -5.45
C GLU A 109 14.36 0.21 -5.33
N MET A 110 13.66 0.21 -4.18
CA MET A 110 12.57 1.15 -3.91
C MET A 110 13.05 2.61 -3.75
N LEU A 111 14.36 2.85 -3.66
CA LEU A 111 14.93 4.20 -3.78
C LEU A 111 14.49 4.89 -5.06
N THR A 112 14.49 4.18 -6.19
CA THR A 112 14.06 4.77 -7.47
C THR A 112 12.64 5.33 -7.39
N PHE A 113 11.75 4.62 -6.71
CA PHE A 113 10.39 5.09 -6.47
C PHE A 113 10.39 6.34 -5.57
N ALA A 114 11.18 6.35 -4.50
CA ALA A 114 11.32 7.49 -3.58
C ALA A 114 11.79 8.76 -4.30
N LEU A 115 12.80 8.64 -5.16
CA LEU A 115 13.32 9.76 -5.95
C LEU A 115 12.28 10.30 -6.93
N LEU A 116 11.50 9.42 -7.57
CA LEU A 116 10.38 9.81 -8.44
C LEU A 116 9.31 10.58 -7.68
N VAL A 117 9.02 10.22 -6.44
CA VAL A 117 8.07 10.95 -5.57
C VAL A 117 8.63 12.30 -5.12
N GLY A 118 9.94 12.48 -5.12
CA GLY A 118 10.63 13.72 -4.73
C GLY A 118 11.22 13.68 -3.33
N ILE A 119 11.48 12.47 -2.79
CA ILE A 119 12.16 12.30 -1.52
C ILE A 119 13.68 12.41 -1.74
N GLU A 120 14.37 13.10 -0.83
CA GLU A 120 15.83 13.21 -0.84
C GLU A 120 16.48 11.85 -0.59
N GLU A 121 17.45 11.47 -1.44
CA GLU A 121 18.13 10.18 -1.38
C GLU A 121 18.71 9.85 0.00
N SER A 122 19.33 10.84 0.64
CA SER A 122 20.00 10.68 1.95
C SER A 122 19.06 10.30 3.09
N ARG A 123 17.75 10.42 2.90
CA ARG A 123 16.74 10.12 3.91
C ARG A 123 16.16 8.71 3.79
N VAL A 124 16.37 8.05 2.65
CA VAL A 124 15.68 6.80 2.31
C VAL A 124 16.42 5.59 2.88
N PRO A 125 15.80 4.80 3.76
CA PRO A 125 16.33 3.50 4.17
C PRO A 125 16.61 2.58 2.98
N ARG A 126 17.78 1.92 2.99
CA ARG A 126 18.29 1.10 1.89
C ARG A 126 18.31 -0.40 2.19
N ASN A 127 18.03 -0.79 3.42
CA ASN A 127 18.03 -2.18 3.88
C ASN A 127 17.07 -2.35 5.06
N ARG A 128 16.85 -3.62 5.48
CA ARG A 128 15.93 -3.95 6.58
C ARG A 128 16.32 -3.32 7.91
N ALA A 129 17.61 -3.24 8.20
CA ALA A 129 18.08 -2.66 9.46
C ALA A 129 17.73 -1.17 9.54
N GLU A 130 17.99 -0.43 8.47
CA GLU A 130 17.62 0.99 8.35
C GLU A 130 16.10 1.19 8.34
N LEU A 131 15.35 0.31 7.67
CA LEU A 131 13.89 0.36 7.66
C LEU A 131 13.31 0.13 9.07
N HIS A 132 13.82 -0.84 9.81
CA HIS A 132 13.41 -1.08 11.21
C HIS A 132 13.75 0.11 12.11
N GLU A 133 14.94 0.69 11.94
CA GLU A 133 15.35 1.89 12.67
C GLU A 133 14.43 3.06 12.39
N TYR A 134 14.12 3.31 11.13
CA TYR A 134 13.17 4.34 10.73
C TYR A 134 11.80 4.18 11.42
N PHE A 135 11.24 2.96 11.43
CA PHE A 135 9.95 2.71 12.11
C PHE A 135 10.06 2.91 13.63
N ARG A 136 11.20 2.59 14.23
CA ARG A 136 11.45 2.84 15.65
C ARG A 136 11.49 4.34 15.96
N GLU A 137 12.17 5.12 15.13
CA GLU A 137 12.31 6.56 15.29
C GLU A 137 10.98 7.32 15.09
N ILE A 138 10.19 6.94 14.08
CA ILE A 138 8.91 7.60 13.79
C ILE A 138 7.78 7.19 14.76
N SER A 139 7.93 6.04 15.45
CA SER A 139 6.88 5.45 16.30
C SER A 139 6.24 6.43 17.31
N PRO A 140 6.99 7.33 18.00
CA PRO A 140 6.38 8.26 18.94
C PRO A 140 5.40 9.27 18.34
N GLU A 141 5.44 9.47 17.02
CA GLU A 141 4.58 10.41 16.31
C GLU A 141 3.32 9.75 15.77
N LEU A 142 3.27 8.41 15.79
CA LEU A 142 2.18 7.66 15.21
C LEU A 142 1.00 7.52 16.17
N SER A 143 -0.19 7.76 15.66
CA SER A 143 -1.44 7.54 16.40
C SER A 143 -2.61 7.34 15.44
N ALA A 144 -3.62 6.59 15.87
CA ALA A 144 -4.86 6.47 15.12
C ALA A 144 -5.79 7.65 15.46
N SER A 145 -5.66 8.76 14.73
CA SER A 145 -6.57 9.90 14.83
C SER A 145 -8.02 9.49 14.49
N ASP A 146 -8.99 10.33 14.80
CA ASP A 146 -10.38 10.09 14.41
C ASP A 146 -10.55 10.03 12.89
N ASP A 147 -9.76 10.81 12.13
CA ASP A 147 -9.75 10.73 10.67
C ASP A 147 -9.16 9.40 10.19
N ALA A 148 -8.10 8.89 10.82
CA ALA A 148 -7.55 7.58 10.51
C ALA A 148 -8.56 6.45 10.77
N LYS A 149 -9.25 6.47 11.89
CA LYS A 149 -10.31 5.50 12.23
C LYS A 149 -11.48 5.58 11.25
N ARG A 150 -11.91 6.79 10.90
CA ARG A 150 -12.95 6.99 9.86
C ARG A 150 -12.51 6.49 8.51
N ALA A 151 -11.26 6.76 8.10
CA ALA A 151 -10.70 6.27 6.85
C ALA A 151 -10.62 4.74 6.83
N ALA A 152 -10.18 4.11 7.92
CA ALA A 152 -10.15 2.66 8.05
C ALA A 152 -11.54 2.03 7.93
N LEU A 153 -12.55 2.60 8.59
CA LEU A 153 -13.94 2.17 8.48
C LEU A 153 -14.46 2.33 7.04
N PHE A 154 -14.12 3.44 6.40
CA PHE A 154 -14.53 3.73 5.03
C PHE A 154 -13.86 2.78 4.02
N ILE A 155 -12.60 2.43 4.22
CA ILE A 155 -11.90 1.41 3.43
C ILE A 155 -12.57 0.05 3.61
N ALA A 156 -12.93 -0.30 4.85
CA ALA A 156 -13.59 -1.59 5.15
C ALA A 156 -15.01 -1.67 4.58
N LEU A 157 -15.77 -0.57 4.65
CA LEU A 157 -17.19 -0.49 4.27
C LEU A 157 -17.44 0.66 3.29
N PRO A 158 -16.87 0.61 2.07
CA PRO A 158 -17.05 1.68 1.10
C PRO A 158 -18.54 1.82 0.69
N PRO A 159 -18.96 3.01 0.31
CA PRO A 159 -20.32 3.23 -0.20
C PRO A 159 -20.49 2.50 -1.55
N LEU A 160 -21.16 1.37 -1.51
CA LEU A 160 -21.56 0.62 -2.70
C LEU A 160 -23.01 0.88 -3.02
N PRO A 161 -23.38 1.03 -4.30
CA PRO A 161 -24.78 1.03 -4.72
C PRO A 161 -25.50 -0.22 -4.19
N PRO A 162 -26.79 -0.13 -3.79
CA PRO A 162 -27.52 -1.25 -3.19
C PRO A 162 -27.46 -2.54 -4.01
N LEU A 163 -27.57 -2.42 -5.35
CA LEU A 163 -27.47 -3.56 -6.25
C LEU A 163 -26.12 -4.28 -6.16
N LEU A 164 -25.01 -3.54 -6.09
CA LEU A 164 -23.68 -4.13 -5.93
C LEU A 164 -23.46 -4.67 -4.53
N ARG A 165 -24.02 -4.01 -3.51
CA ARG A 165 -23.89 -4.41 -2.10
C ARG A 165 -24.62 -5.71 -1.78
N PHE A 166 -25.84 -5.87 -2.27
CA PHE A 166 -26.74 -6.98 -1.92
C PHE A 166 -26.96 -7.99 -3.05
N GLY A 167 -26.76 -7.59 -4.29
CA GLY A 167 -27.00 -8.42 -5.49
C GLY A 167 -25.74 -9.10 -6.05
N THR A 168 -24.56 -8.83 -5.50
CA THR A 168 -23.30 -9.40 -6.01
C THR A 168 -22.36 -9.82 -4.88
N PRO A 169 -21.37 -10.72 -5.14
CA PRO A 169 -20.36 -11.10 -4.15
C PRO A 169 -19.29 -10.02 -3.90
N ILE A 170 -19.39 -8.83 -4.50
CA ILE A 170 -18.37 -7.77 -4.40
C ILE A 170 -18.19 -7.32 -2.95
N ALA A 171 -19.26 -7.06 -2.22
CA ALA A 171 -19.18 -6.59 -0.85
C ALA A 171 -18.52 -7.60 0.11
N PRO A 172 -18.92 -8.89 0.15
CA PRO A 172 -18.23 -9.88 0.99
C PRO A 172 -16.79 -10.14 0.56
N LEU A 173 -16.48 -10.13 -0.74
CA LEU A 173 -15.09 -10.27 -1.23
C LEU A 173 -14.24 -9.09 -0.79
N TRP A 174 -14.75 -7.87 -0.92
CA TRP A 174 -14.06 -6.66 -0.47
C TRP A 174 -13.86 -6.68 1.05
N GLY A 175 -14.90 -7.01 1.82
CA GLY A 175 -14.80 -7.17 3.27
C GLY A 175 -13.75 -8.22 3.68
N GLY A 176 -13.63 -9.32 2.96
CA GLY A 176 -12.58 -10.32 3.16
C GLY A 176 -11.17 -9.75 2.92
N ILE A 177 -10.98 -9.01 1.83
CA ILE A 177 -9.68 -8.38 1.50
C ILE A 177 -9.29 -7.35 2.56
N THR A 178 -10.21 -6.46 2.94
CA THR A 178 -9.93 -5.39 3.91
C THR A 178 -9.72 -5.92 5.32
N SER A 179 -10.49 -6.93 5.74
CA SER A 179 -10.29 -7.63 7.01
C SER A 179 -8.91 -8.32 7.05
N LEU A 180 -8.51 -8.98 5.97
CA LEU A 180 -7.20 -9.62 5.88
C LEU A 180 -6.06 -8.58 5.89
N ALA A 181 -6.25 -7.43 5.25
CA ALA A 181 -5.28 -6.33 5.27
C ALA A 181 -5.13 -5.74 6.67
N GLY A 182 -6.24 -5.52 7.37
CA GLY A 182 -6.22 -5.08 8.78
C GLY A 182 -5.56 -6.10 9.70
N ALA A 183 -5.86 -7.40 9.50
CA ALA A 183 -5.21 -8.47 10.25
C ALA A 183 -3.71 -8.58 9.95
N ALA A 184 -3.27 -8.22 8.74
CA ALA A 184 -1.87 -8.23 8.33
C ALA A 184 -1.07 -7.03 8.85
N LEU A 185 -1.69 -5.99 9.39
CA LEU A 185 -0.97 -4.89 10.04
C LEU A 185 -0.06 -5.41 11.16
N PRO A 186 1.12 -4.79 11.38
CA PRO A 186 1.97 -5.15 12.50
C PRO A 186 1.25 -4.90 13.83
N ARG A 187 1.64 -5.62 14.87
CA ARG A 187 0.99 -5.57 16.19
C ARG A 187 0.89 -4.14 16.74
N TRP A 188 1.95 -3.35 16.57
CA TRP A 188 1.95 -1.96 17.04
C TRP A 188 0.87 -1.12 16.34
N ALA A 189 0.71 -1.26 15.03
CA ALA A 189 -0.29 -0.52 14.25
C ALA A 189 -1.72 -0.92 14.64
N ARG A 190 -1.99 -2.23 14.83
CA ARG A 190 -3.28 -2.70 15.34
C ARG A 190 -3.58 -2.13 16.74
N SER A 191 -2.57 -2.08 17.61
CA SER A 191 -2.72 -1.50 18.95
C SER A 191 -3.09 -0.02 18.91
N LEU A 192 -2.50 0.76 18.01
CA LEU A 192 -2.86 2.17 17.81
C LEU A 192 -4.32 2.34 17.36
N TYR A 193 -4.82 1.45 16.49
CA TYR A 193 -6.24 1.41 16.11
C TYR A 193 -7.17 0.91 17.22
N GLY A 194 -6.64 0.36 18.31
CA GLY A 194 -7.43 -0.30 19.33
C GLY A 194 -7.98 -1.67 18.92
N TRP A 195 -7.40 -2.28 17.89
CA TRP A 195 -7.83 -3.59 17.39
C TRP A 195 -7.22 -4.72 18.24
N PRO A 196 -8.01 -5.73 18.63
CA PRO A 196 -7.51 -6.78 19.49
C PRO A 196 -6.49 -7.67 18.77
N THR A 197 -5.49 -8.11 19.52
CA THR A 197 -4.56 -9.14 19.09
C THR A 197 -4.82 -10.41 19.90
N LEU A 198 -5.49 -11.38 19.30
CA LEU A 198 -5.79 -12.65 19.94
C LEU A 198 -4.59 -13.61 19.83
N PRO A 199 -4.46 -14.58 20.77
CA PRO A 199 -3.49 -15.65 20.63
C PRO A 199 -3.64 -16.37 19.29
N GLY A 200 -2.52 -16.62 18.60
CA GLY A 200 -2.51 -17.27 17.27
C GLY A 200 -2.87 -16.36 16.09
N HIS A 201 -3.16 -15.07 16.32
CA HIS A 201 -3.54 -14.11 15.29
C HIS A 201 -2.56 -14.10 14.10
N GLU A 202 -1.26 -13.99 14.36
CA GLU A 202 -0.25 -13.92 13.29
C GLU A 202 -0.29 -15.20 12.42
N ARG A 203 -0.29 -16.37 13.07
CA ARG A 203 -0.33 -17.66 12.35
C ARG A 203 -1.59 -17.81 11.50
N THR A 204 -2.74 -17.42 12.05
CA THR A 204 -4.02 -17.47 11.33
C THR A 204 -4.01 -16.54 10.13
N THR A 205 -3.46 -15.34 10.29
CA THR A 205 -3.31 -14.34 9.21
C THR A 205 -2.38 -14.88 8.13
N ASP A 206 -1.24 -15.48 8.47
CA ASP A 206 -0.30 -16.06 7.50
C ASP A 206 -0.94 -17.20 6.69
N VAL A 207 -1.70 -18.07 7.36
CA VAL A 207 -2.45 -19.14 6.67
C VAL A 207 -3.48 -18.53 5.71
N ALA A 208 -4.21 -17.50 6.12
CA ALA A 208 -5.18 -16.82 5.27
C ALA A 208 -4.52 -16.14 4.06
N LEU A 209 -3.38 -15.46 4.25
CA LEU A 209 -2.60 -14.83 3.17
C LEU A 209 -2.09 -15.87 2.17
N LYS A 210 -1.51 -16.99 2.65
CA LYS A 210 -1.04 -18.10 1.81
C LYS A 210 -2.18 -18.74 1.03
N THR A 211 -3.31 -18.98 1.69
CA THR A 211 -4.50 -19.54 1.06
C THR A 211 -5.03 -18.63 -0.04
N THR A 212 -5.18 -17.32 0.26
CA THR A 212 -5.61 -16.31 -0.72
C THR A 212 -4.69 -16.28 -1.93
N ARG A 213 -3.36 -16.24 -1.71
CA ARG A 213 -2.39 -16.28 -2.82
C ARG A 213 -2.52 -17.55 -3.65
N ASN A 214 -2.65 -18.71 -3.02
CA ASN A 214 -2.75 -19.97 -3.74
C ASN A 214 -4.07 -20.09 -4.52
N THR A 215 -5.19 -19.62 -3.95
CA THR A 215 -6.46 -19.55 -4.67
C THR A 215 -6.38 -18.61 -5.88
N LEU A 216 -5.77 -17.45 -5.73
CA LEU A 216 -5.56 -16.52 -6.84
C LEU A 216 -4.68 -17.11 -7.95
N LYS A 217 -3.71 -17.98 -7.63
CA LYS A 217 -2.90 -18.66 -8.64
C LYS A 217 -3.68 -19.61 -9.54
N LEU A 218 -4.85 -20.09 -9.09
CA LEU A 218 -5.73 -20.92 -9.90
C LEU A 218 -6.48 -20.12 -10.98
N LEU A 219 -6.56 -18.79 -10.82
CA LEU A 219 -7.17 -17.94 -11.84
C LEU A 219 -6.24 -17.80 -13.05
N PRO A 220 -6.78 -17.65 -14.27
CA PRO A 220 -5.99 -17.32 -15.46
C PRO A 220 -5.13 -16.08 -15.23
N GLN A 221 -3.95 -16.04 -15.84
CA GLN A 221 -2.98 -14.97 -15.70
C GLN A 221 -3.59 -13.60 -16.02
N SER A 222 -4.48 -13.54 -17.01
CA SER A 222 -5.17 -12.32 -17.45
C SER A 222 -6.00 -11.64 -16.34
N PHE A 223 -6.47 -12.41 -15.34
CA PHE A 223 -7.20 -11.88 -14.18
C PHE A 223 -6.29 -11.43 -13.03
N ARG A 224 -5.03 -11.87 -13.03
CA ARG A 224 -4.08 -11.60 -11.96
C ARG A 224 -3.15 -10.43 -12.23
N GLU A 225 -3.07 -9.99 -13.47
CA GLU A 225 -2.15 -8.94 -13.91
C GLU A 225 -2.90 -7.63 -14.14
N SER A 226 -2.32 -6.54 -13.62
CA SER A 226 -2.79 -5.19 -13.96
C SER A 226 -2.50 -4.87 -15.43
N PRO A 227 -3.20 -3.88 -16.02
CA PRO A 227 -2.91 -3.41 -17.37
C PRO A 227 -1.44 -3.02 -17.55
N GLN A 228 -0.84 -2.34 -16.57
CA GLN A 228 0.55 -1.92 -16.58
C GLN A 228 1.51 -3.13 -16.60
N MET A 229 1.22 -4.17 -15.81
CA MET A 229 2.02 -5.40 -15.78
C MET A 229 1.94 -6.17 -17.09
N LYS A 230 0.74 -6.23 -17.70
CA LYS A 230 0.56 -6.83 -19.04
C LYS A 230 1.40 -6.11 -20.09
N ALA A 231 1.30 -4.79 -20.13
CA ALA A 231 2.09 -3.97 -21.07
C ALA A 231 3.60 -4.14 -20.86
N ALA A 232 4.08 -4.20 -19.62
CA ALA A 232 5.48 -4.47 -19.32
C ALA A 232 5.94 -5.83 -19.83
N ARG A 233 5.14 -6.87 -19.64
CA ARG A 233 5.44 -8.21 -20.13
C ARG A 233 5.50 -8.28 -21.65
N GLU A 234 4.61 -7.58 -22.34
CA GLU A 234 4.63 -7.50 -23.81
C GLU A 234 5.91 -6.81 -24.31
N ARG A 235 6.32 -5.70 -23.67
CA ARG A 235 7.59 -5.03 -24.00
C ARG A 235 8.81 -5.95 -23.82
N MET A 236 8.82 -6.76 -22.77
CA MET A 236 9.92 -7.71 -22.52
C MET A 236 10.02 -8.78 -23.62
N LYS A 237 8.87 -9.26 -24.16
CA LYS A 237 8.84 -10.25 -25.24
C LYS A 237 9.34 -9.70 -26.58
N VAL A 238 9.19 -8.42 -26.83
CA VAL A 238 9.66 -7.77 -28.08
C VAL A 238 11.17 -7.55 -28.04
N ASN A 239 11.76 -7.43 -26.84
CA ASN A 239 13.19 -7.15 -26.64
C ASN A 239 14.02 -8.44 -26.35
N SER A 240 13.39 -9.61 -26.33
CA SER A 240 14.02 -10.93 -26.18
C SER A 240 14.06 -11.66 -27.53
#